data_212f05dfb0e2552facd786e835fa6bec
#
_entry.id   212f05dfb0e2552facd786e835fa6bec
#
_cell.length_a   1.000
_cell.length_b   1.000
_cell.length_c   1.000
_cell.angle_alpha   90.00
_cell.angle_beta   90.00
_cell.angle_gamma   90.00
#
_symmetry.space_group_name_H-M   'P 1'
#
loop_
_entity.id
_entity.type
_entity.pdbx_description
1 polymer ?
#
loop_
_entity_poly.entity_id
_entity_poly.type
_entity_poly.pdbx_seq_one_letter_code
_entity_poly.pdbx_strand_id
1 'polypeptide(L)'
;MRTFKLEQSKTEIITPHGGLALVGHSVNRMTSLSKTSRAIVRRHGIPNIDLIRTYLGLICLGKSDFEAVEHTRHDPFFKAAMGIKQSPSSTRLRQRFDEDACALIPLLDEASVEFLCHASVPVGTLATGHAPLDIDVFPMDNSNSKKEGVAYTYKGHDGYAPIAAYLGTEGWCLGCELRPGNQHANKEFIHTLDRVLPRARQLTDAPLLVRLDSAHDAAENRAHFRAHGVDYLIKWNPRSQDGLAWVDKAHAAGALWCHTRPGKMETLVSEPLDGTDDRLIVKVTVRQSDRSGQLFLEPEVSLEGWTTSLKPDAADHAKVIALYQDHATSEQFHSEFKTDLDLERLPSGKFDTNDLVMAFAVLGYNILRWMGQRALLGPDAPVRHPAKRRRLKTVMQELMYMACRLVSSGRRLYLRFGRHCPGFGAFSCIYGAT
;
A
#
# COMPACT_ATOMS: atom_id res chain seq x y z
N MET A 1 8.73 -29.26 35.98
CA MET A 1 9.15 -28.12 35.15
C MET A 1 10.55 -27.70 35.58
N ARG A 2 11.50 -27.48 34.65
CA ARG A 2 12.86 -27.01 35.05
C ARG A 2 12.81 -25.51 35.26
N THR A 3 13.47 -25.00 36.28
CA THR A 3 13.61 -23.56 36.57
C THR A 3 14.81 -22.98 35.82
N PHE A 4 14.66 -21.74 35.31
CA PHE A 4 15.72 -21.03 34.63
C PHE A 4 16.53 -20.19 35.63
N LYS A 5 17.86 -20.14 35.44
CA LYS A 5 18.71 -19.09 36.01
C LYS A 5 18.82 -17.95 35.02
N LEU A 6 18.67 -16.72 35.49
CA LEU A 6 18.73 -15.51 34.65
C LEU A 6 20.16 -14.95 34.73
N GLU A 7 20.78 -14.77 33.57
CA GLU A 7 22.10 -14.18 33.43
C GLU A 7 22.09 -13.11 32.32
N GLN A 8 22.77 -12.01 32.53
CA GLN A 8 23.03 -11.01 31.50
C GLN A 8 24.46 -11.18 31.00
N SER A 9 24.65 -11.49 29.71
CA SER A 9 25.96 -11.56 29.09
C SER A 9 26.63 -10.19 29.08
N LYS A 10 27.90 -10.15 29.45
CA LYS A 10 28.73 -8.94 29.40
C LYS A 10 29.51 -8.81 28.08
N THR A 11 29.54 -9.84 27.26
CA THR A 11 30.41 -9.92 26.06
C THR A 11 29.65 -10.20 24.78
N GLU A 12 28.45 -10.74 24.87
CA GLU A 12 27.67 -11.13 23.71
C GLU A 12 26.68 -10.06 23.31
N ILE A 13 26.58 -9.78 22.00
CA ILE A 13 25.57 -8.92 21.41
C ILE A 13 24.53 -9.83 20.76
N ILE A 14 23.39 -9.99 21.43
CA ILE A 14 22.25 -10.78 20.95
C ILE A 14 21.12 -9.81 20.62
N THR A 15 20.52 -9.97 19.46
CA THR A 15 19.39 -9.15 19.00
C THR A 15 18.20 -10.03 18.64
N PRO A 16 16.97 -9.59 18.89
CA PRO A 16 15.77 -10.22 18.35
C PRO A 16 15.42 -9.73 16.92
N HIS A 17 16.17 -8.79 16.37
CA HIS A 17 15.81 -8.07 15.15
C HIS A 17 16.78 -8.33 13.98
N GLY A 18 17.21 -9.58 13.81
CA GLY A 18 18.20 -9.97 12.80
C GLY A 18 17.85 -9.54 11.37
N GLY A 19 16.56 -9.45 11.04
CA GLY A 19 16.06 -9.02 9.74
C GLY A 19 16.42 -7.59 9.34
N LEU A 20 16.78 -6.72 10.29
CA LEU A 20 17.27 -5.37 9.95
C LEU A 20 18.53 -5.40 9.08
N ALA A 21 19.33 -6.47 9.17
CA ALA A 21 20.47 -6.63 8.28
C ALA A 21 20.04 -6.79 6.80
N LEU A 22 18.87 -7.40 6.53
CA LEU A 22 18.30 -7.47 5.19
C LEU A 22 17.87 -6.08 4.72
N VAL A 23 17.19 -5.31 5.58
CA VAL A 23 16.74 -3.93 5.24
C VAL A 23 17.93 -3.04 4.90
N GLY A 24 18.93 -2.97 5.79
CA GLY A 24 20.10 -2.14 5.57
C GLY A 24 20.91 -2.55 4.33
N HIS A 25 21.03 -3.86 4.08
CA HIS A 25 21.70 -4.38 2.89
C HIS A 25 20.94 -4.02 1.60
N SER A 26 19.62 -4.23 1.58
CA SER A 26 18.75 -3.88 0.45
C SER A 26 18.80 -2.38 0.12
N VAL A 27 18.66 -1.52 1.13
CA VAL A 27 18.77 -0.05 0.96
C VAL A 27 20.12 0.35 0.36
N ASN A 28 21.22 -0.26 0.82
CA ASN A 28 22.54 0.03 0.31
C ASN A 28 22.75 -0.36 -1.15
N ARG A 29 22.16 -1.48 -1.56
CA ARG A 29 22.40 -2.08 -2.88
C ARG A 29 21.40 -1.61 -3.92
N MET A 30 20.17 -1.33 -3.50
CA MET A 30 19.03 -1.11 -4.39
C MET A 30 18.53 0.33 -4.38
N THR A 31 19.17 1.24 -3.61
CA THR A 31 18.81 2.67 -3.62
C THR A 31 20.03 3.57 -3.64
N SER A 32 19.86 4.76 -4.19
CA SER A 32 20.87 5.82 -4.18
C SER A 32 20.83 6.72 -2.94
N LEU A 33 20.00 6.42 -1.92
CA LEU A 33 19.78 7.26 -0.74
C LEU A 33 21.07 7.72 -0.05
N SER A 34 22.11 6.87 0.00
CA SER A 34 23.41 7.24 0.58
C SER A 34 24.12 8.40 -0.16
N LYS A 35 23.80 8.59 -1.44
CA LYS A 35 24.33 9.67 -2.29
C LYS A 35 23.37 10.84 -2.29
N THR A 36 22.10 10.63 -2.60
CA THR A 36 21.09 11.67 -2.81
C THR A 36 20.79 12.46 -1.53
N SER A 37 20.76 11.80 -0.36
CA SER A 37 20.57 12.49 0.93
C SER A 37 21.63 13.53 1.28
N ARG A 38 22.80 13.52 0.61
CA ARG A 38 23.85 14.53 0.77
C ARG A 38 23.51 15.86 0.10
N ALA A 39 22.57 15.86 -0.85
CA ALA A 39 22.12 17.09 -1.51
C ALA A 39 21.43 18.07 -0.53
N ILE A 40 20.84 17.54 0.54
CA ILE A 40 20.31 18.37 1.64
C ILE A 40 21.48 18.73 2.54
N VAL A 41 22.10 19.89 2.26
CA VAL A 41 23.34 20.31 2.92
C VAL A 41 23.10 20.71 4.37
N ARG A 42 23.81 20.06 5.29
CA ARG A 42 23.89 20.44 6.71
C ARG A 42 25.37 20.55 7.12
N ARG A 43 25.75 21.68 7.69
CA ARG A 43 27.14 21.91 8.11
C ARG A 43 27.54 21.13 9.35
N HIS A 44 26.57 20.89 10.26
CA HIS A 44 26.81 20.24 11.54
C HIS A 44 25.65 19.32 11.93
N GLY A 45 25.92 18.30 12.75
CA GLY A 45 24.93 17.40 13.31
C GLY A 45 24.91 16.01 12.66
N ILE A 46 23.86 15.24 12.94
CA ILE A 46 23.70 13.88 12.44
C ILE A 46 23.42 13.91 10.94
N PRO A 47 24.13 13.10 10.13
CA PRO A 47 23.89 13.00 8.69
C PRO A 47 22.45 12.61 8.36
N ASN A 48 21.88 13.14 7.28
CA ASN A 48 20.51 12.81 6.85
C ASN A 48 20.33 11.31 6.61
N ILE A 49 21.33 10.67 6.03
CA ILE A 49 21.28 9.22 5.80
C ILE A 49 21.14 8.40 7.10
N ASP A 50 21.75 8.86 8.20
CA ASP A 50 21.65 8.17 9.49
C ASP A 50 20.24 8.34 10.09
N LEU A 51 19.59 9.52 9.90
CA LEU A 51 18.19 9.75 10.27
C LEU A 51 17.26 8.87 9.44
N ILE A 52 17.45 8.87 8.11
CA ILE A 52 16.65 8.07 7.17
C ILE A 52 16.72 6.57 7.55
N ARG A 53 17.93 6.04 7.70
CA ARG A 53 18.13 4.62 8.02
C ARG A 53 17.59 4.26 9.39
N THR A 54 17.72 5.16 10.36
CA THR A 54 17.20 4.94 11.71
C THR A 54 15.68 4.78 11.64
N TYR A 55 14.97 5.71 11.03
CA TYR A 55 13.52 5.69 11.03
C TYR A 55 12.95 4.59 10.12
N LEU A 56 13.56 4.36 8.96
CA LEU A 56 13.19 3.25 8.09
C LEU A 56 13.33 1.89 8.81
N GLY A 57 14.40 1.70 9.60
CA GLY A 57 14.56 0.51 10.42
C GLY A 57 13.43 0.34 11.44
N LEU A 58 12.97 1.42 12.06
CA LEU A 58 11.83 1.40 12.99
C LEU A 58 10.54 1.05 12.27
N ILE A 59 10.24 1.68 11.13
CA ILE A 59 9.06 1.36 10.31
C ILE A 59 9.04 -0.12 9.91
N CYS A 60 10.17 -0.68 9.47
CA CYS A 60 10.27 -2.11 9.13
C CYS A 60 10.11 -3.05 10.35
N LEU A 61 10.18 -2.52 11.56
CA LEU A 61 9.84 -3.23 12.81
C LEU A 61 8.39 -2.96 13.26
N GLY A 62 7.56 -2.27 12.47
CA GLY A 62 6.20 -1.89 12.86
C GLY A 62 6.18 -0.92 14.05
N LYS A 63 7.10 0.03 14.07
CA LYS A 63 7.22 1.05 15.12
C LYS A 63 7.25 2.43 14.47
N SER A 64 6.13 3.13 14.52
CA SER A 64 5.98 4.46 13.92
C SER A 64 6.35 5.61 14.87
N ASP A 65 6.27 5.41 16.18
CA ASP A 65 6.56 6.43 17.17
C ASP A 65 8.04 6.80 17.20
N PHE A 66 8.34 8.10 17.27
CA PHE A 66 9.71 8.61 17.36
C PHE A 66 10.43 8.14 18.63
N GLU A 67 9.70 7.95 19.73
CA GLU A 67 10.23 7.45 21.00
C GLU A 67 10.81 6.05 20.89
N ALA A 68 10.36 5.24 19.92
CA ALA A 68 10.89 3.90 19.69
C ALA A 68 12.40 3.88 19.38
N VAL A 69 12.97 4.99 18.91
CA VAL A 69 14.41 5.12 18.66
C VAL A 69 15.24 4.94 19.93
N GLU A 70 14.73 5.35 21.10
CA GLU A 70 15.49 5.27 22.36
C GLU A 70 15.85 3.83 22.72
N HIS A 71 15.03 2.84 22.34
CA HIS A 71 15.31 1.42 22.56
C HIS A 71 16.44 0.87 21.68
N THR A 72 16.68 1.51 20.51
CA THR A 72 17.68 1.06 19.53
C THR A 72 18.92 1.95 19.49
N ARG A 73 18.87 3.11 20.12
CA ARG A 73 19.89 4.17 20.03
C ARG A 73 21.30 3.69 20.40
N HIS A 74 21.41 2.83 21.39
CA HIS A 74 22.67 2.30 21.91
C HIS A 74 22.93 0.86 21.46
N ASP A 75 22.05 0.26 20.65
CA ASP A 75 22.21 -1.10 20.15
C ASP A 75 23.28 -1.15 19.04
N PRO A 76 24.43 -1.82 19.30
CA PRO A 76 25.49 -1.95 18.31
C PRO A 76 25.04 -2.73 17.07
N PHE A 77 24.13 -3.71 17.23
CA PHE A 77 23.59 -4.46 16.12
C PHE A 77 22.74 -3.56 15.21
N PHE A 78 21.82 -2.77 15.78
CA PHE A 78 20.98 -1.85 15.01
C PHE A 78 21.83 -0.91 14.15
N LYS A 79 22.87 -0.32 14.73
CA LYS A 79 23.81 0.55 14.00
C LYS A 79 24.52 -0.18 12.87
N ALA A 80 25.06 -1.37 13.15
CA ALA A 80 25.78 -2.15 12.14
C ALA A 80 24.87 -2.63 11.02
N ALA A 81 23.68 -3.15 11.35
CA ALA A 81 22.70 -3.67 10.41
C ALA A 81 22.20 -2.57 9.44
N MET A 82 21.84 -1.41 9.98
CA MET A 82 21.34 -0.28 9.19
C MET A 82 22.43 0.61 8.60
N GLY A 83 23.73 0.37 8.94
CA GLY A 83 24.85 1.18 8.48
C GLY A 83 24.83 2.61 9.03
N ILE A 84 24.41 2.78 10.29
CA ILE A 84 24.28 4.06 10.99
C ILE A 84 25.55 4.36 11.75
N LYS A 85 26.10 5.56 11.56
CA LYS A 85 27.26 6.03 12.32
C LYS A 85 26.84 6.69 13.63
N GLN A 86 25.80 7.53 13.55
CA GLN A 86 25.33 8.31 14.67
C GLN A 86 23.80 8.23 14.80
N SER A 87 23.31 7.53 15.83
CA SER A 87 21.87 7.41 16.09
C SER A 87 21.32 8.68 16.72
N PRO A 88 20.20 9.23 16.21
CA PRO A 88 19.50 10.38 16.80
C PRO A 88 18.84 10.00 18.15
N SER A 89 18.52 11.00 18.97
CA SER A 89 17.48 10.89 19.99
C SER A 89 16.11 11.09 19.36
N SER A 90 15.04 10.68 20.06
CA SER A 90 13.65 10.91 19.64
C SER A 90 13.36 12.40 19.37
N THR A 91 13.79 13.28 20.29
CA THR A 91 13.66 14.73 20.13
C THR A 91 14.41 15.23 18.89
N ARG A 92 15.64 14.73 18.65
CA ARG A 92 16.43 15.16 17.49
C ARG A 92 15.83 14.65 16.19
N LEU A 93 15.31 13.44 16.18
CA LEU A 93 14.63 12.87 15.03
C LEU A 93 13.39 13.72 14.64
N ARG A 94 12.55 14.05 15.63
CA ARG A 94 11.37 14.91 15.44
C ARG A 94 11.75 16.28 14.91
N GLN A 95 12.68 16.98 15.56
CA GLN A 95 13.13 18.31 15.11
C GLN A 95 13.61 18.31 13.65
N ARG A 96 14.43 17.31 13.29
CA ARG A 96 14.97 17.21 11.93
C ARG A 96 13.90 16.88 10.90
N PHE A 97 12.94 16.06 11.25
CA PHE A 97 11.82 15.75 10.35
C PHE A 97 10.89 16.95 10.17
N ASP A 98 10.64 17.71 11.25
CA ASP A 98 9.89 18.97 11.18
C ASP A 98 10.57 20.04 10.32
N GLU A 99 11.92 20.04 10.27
CA GLU A 99 12.68 20.99 9.47
C GLU A 99 12.86 20.56 8.00
N ASP A 100 13.01 19.27 7.75
CA ASP A 100 13.49 18.74 6.47
C ASP A 100 12.43 17.92 5.71
N ALA A 101 11.18 17.82 6.19
CA ALA A 101 10.15 16.98 5.60
C ALA A 101 10.00 17.18 4.09
N CYS A 102 9.74 18.41 3.65
CA CYS A 102 9.55 18.74 2.24
C CYS A 102 10.74 18.37 1.33
N ALA A 103 11.95 18.36 1.89
CA ALA A 103 13.15 17.98 1.14
C ALA A 103 13.40 16.46 1.15
N LEU A 104 12.97 15.76 2.19
CA LEU A 104 13.17 14.31 2.35
C LEU A 104 12.11 13.48 1.61
N ILE A 105 10.87 13.95 1.51
CA ILE A 105 9.76 13.24 0.85
C ILE A 105 10.13 12.86 -0.59
N PRO A 106 10.57 13.79 -1.47
CA PRO A 106 10.91 13.42 -2.85
C PRO A 106 12.03 12.38 -2.93
N LEU A 107 13.03 12.45 -2.02
CA LEU A 107 14.12 11.47 -1.99
C LEU A 107 13.66 10.07 -1.64
N LEU A 108 12.71 9.95 -0.70
CA LEU A 108 12.15 8.65 -0.30
C LEU A 108 11.24 8.08 -1.38
N ASP A 109 10.44 8.92 -2.01
CA ASP A 109 9.58 8.56 -3.12
C ASP A 109 10.39 7.98 -4.29
N GLU A 110 11.46 8.69 -4.67
CA GLU A 110 12.36 8.27 -5.74
C GLU A 110 13.10 6.97 -5.36
N ALA A 111 13.60 6.89 -4.12
CA ALA A 111 14.25 5.68 -3.62
C ALA A 111 13.33 4.46 -3.57
N SER A 112 12.04 4.66 -3.34
CA SER A 112 11.06 3.56 -3.35
C SER A 112 10.87 2.98 -4.74
N VAL A 113 10.78 3.81 -5.77
CA VAL A 113 10.69 3.37 -7.18
C VAL A 113 12.02 2.74 -7.62
N GLU A 114 13.15 3.39 -7.31
CA GLU A 114 14.49 2.88 -7.61
C GLU A 114 14.70 1.49 -6.98
N PHE A 115 14.25 1.29 -5.73
CA PHE A 115 14.28 -0.01 -5.07
C PHE A 115 13.50 -1.07 -5.86
N LEU A 116 12.27 -0.78 -6.27
CA LEU A 116 11.44 -1.71 -7.04
C LEU A 116 12.08 -2.08 -8.39
N CYS A 117 12.65 -1.10 -9.09
CA CYS A 117 13.36 -1.31 -10.36
C CYS A 117 14.59 -2.21 -10.17
N HIS A 118 15.47 -1.90 -9.21
CA HIS A 118 16.69 -2.68 -8.97
C HIS A 118 16.40 -4.07 -8.41
N ALA A 119 15.34 -4.22 -7.62
CA ALA A 119 14.86 -5.51 -7.15
C ALA A 119 14.22 -6.34 -8.26
N SER A 120 14.01 -5.76 -9.46
CA SER A 120 13.35 -6.40 -10.61
C SER A 120 12.06 -7.10 -10.18
N VAL A 121 11.19 -6.35 -9.48
CA VAL A 121 9.98 -6.93 -8.91
C VAL A 121 9.02 -7.43 -9.99
N PRO A 122 8.41 -8.61 -9.82
CA PRO A 122 7.40 -9.07 -10.76
C PRO A 122 6.15 -8.20 -10.66
N VAL A 123 5.56 -7.84 -11.79
CA VAL A 123 4.28 -7.16 -11.86
C VAL A 123 3.26 -8.11 -12.48
N GLY A 124 2.44 -8.71 -11.64
CA GLY A 124 1.42 -9.66 -12.05
C GLY A 124 0.28 -8.97 -12.80
N THR A 125 -0.19 -9.63 -13.86
CA THR A 125 -1.27 -9.15 -14.71
C THR A 125 -2.60 -9.86 -14.42
N LEU A 126 -3.68 -9.21 -14.80
CA LEU A 126 -5.03 -9.75 -14.80
C LEU A 126 -5.24 -10.70 -16.00
N ALA A 127 -6.36 -11.44 -16.01
CA ALA A 127 -6.72 -12.32 -17.14
C ALA A 127 -6.92 -11.60 -18.48
N THR A 128 -6.99 -10.28 -18.46
CA THR A 128 -7.02 -9.41 -19.65
C THR A 128 -5.64 -8.99 -20.16
N GLY A 129 -4.57 -9.44 -19.50
CA GLY A 129 -3.19 -9.04 -19.82
C GLY A 129 -2.78 -7.67 -19.23
N HIS A 130 -3.69 -6.94 -18.61
CA HIS A 130 -3.40 -5.65 -17.98
C HIS A 130 -2.73 -5.83 -16.61
N ALA A 131 -1.77 -4.97 -16.29
CA ALA A 131 -1.31 -4.77 -14.92
C ALA A 131 -2.33 -3.86 -14.19
N PRO A 132 -2.96 -4.32 -13.10
CA PRO A 132 -3.88 -3.48 -12.35
C PRO A 132 -3.11 -2.37 -11.63
N LEU A 133 -3.67 -1.17 -11.64
CA LEU A 133 -3.24 -0.04 -10.83
C LEU A 133 -4.42 0.42 -9.99
N ASP A 134 -4.44 -0.04 -8.74
CA ASP A 134 -5.50 0.27 -7.79
C ASP A 134 -5.17 1.53 -7.02
N ILE A 135 -6.06 2.53 -7.10
CA ILE A 135 -5.87 3.79 -6.37
C ILE A 135 -7.10 4.04 -5.51
N ASP A 136 -6.89 4.28 -4.24
CA ASP A 136 -7.99 4.47 -3.30
C ASP A 136 -7.57 5.33 -2.10
N VAL A 137 -8.57 5.92 -1.45
CA VAL A 137 -8.44 6.73 -0.23
C VAL A 137 -8.78 5.88 0.98
N PHE A 138 -7.93 5.88 1.99
CA PHE A 138 -8.15 5.10 3.21
C PHE A 138 -8.10 5.98 4.47
N PRO A 139 -9.23 6.32 5.07
CA PRO A 139 -9.26 7.12 6.29
C PRO A 139 -8.52 6.45 7.45
N MET A 140 -7.75 7.28 8.18
CA MET A 140 -6.97 6.91 9.35
C MET A 140 -7.50 7.66 10.56
N ASP A 141 -7.89 6.92 11.61
CA ASP A 141 -8.47 7.52 12.82
C ASP A 141 -7.41 8.24 13.66
N ASN A 142 -7.51 9.55 13.73
CA ASN A 142 -6.71 10.42 14.58
C ASN A 142 -7.62 11.26 15.50
N SER A 143 -8.80 10.71 15.87
CA SER A 143 -9.74 11.34 16.78
C SER A 143 -9.09 11.71 18.11
N ASN A 144 -9.62 12.74 18.75
CA ASN A 144 -9.11 13.28 20.00
C ASN A 144 -7.69 13.85 19.92
N SER A 145 -7.24 14.24 18.72
CA SER A 145 -5.95 14.91 18.52
C SER A 145 -6.15 16.29 17.87
N LYS A 146 -5.21 17.21 18.12
CA LYS A 146 -5.16 18.56 17.52
C LYS A 146 -4.06 18.67 16.47
N LYS A 147 -3.77 17.58 15.75
CA LYS A 147 -2.75 17.56 14.72
C LYS A 147 -3.20 18.35 13.50
N GLU A 148 -2.27 19.00 12.83
CA GLU A 148 -2.53 19.72 11.58
C GLU A 148 -3.12 18.77 10.52
N GLY A 149 -4.17 19.22 9.82
CA GLY A 149 -4.85 18.45 8.77
C GLY A 149 -5.84 17.39 9.27
N VAL A 150 -5.94 17.16 10.58
CA VAL A 150 -7.00 16.30 11.13
C VAL A 150 -8.35 17.00 10.97
N ALA A 151 -9.27 16.33 10.29
CA ALA A 151 -10.62 16.82 10.04
C ALA A 151 -11.60 15.64 9.93
N TYR A 152 -12.89 15.93 9.92
CA TYR A 152 -13.95 14.92 9.86
C TYR A 152 -13.93 14.18 8.51
N THR A 153 -13.73 12.87 8.55
CA THR A 153 -13.63 12.00 7.37
C THR A 153 -15.01 11.48 6.93
N TYR A 154 -15.11 10.98 5.71
CA TYR A 154 -16.35 10.34 5.23
C TYR A 154 -16.72 9.03 5.97
N LYS A 155 -15.82 8.49 6.78
CA LYS A 155 -16.08 7.32 7.66
C LYS A 155 -16.68 7.70 9.01
N GLY A 156 -16.90 9.01 9.28
CA GLY A 156 -17.58 9.46 10.49
C GLY A 156 -16.68 9.63 11.72
N HIS A 157 -15.39 9.82 11.53
CA HIS A 157 -14.43 10.12 12.62
C HIS A 157 -13.44 11.19 12.16
N ASP A 158 -12.80 11.86 13.11
CA ASP A 158 -11.73 12.82 12.83
C ASP A 158 -10.43 12.08 12.48
N GLY A 159 -9.75 12.53 11.42
CA GLY A 159 -8.52 11.88 10.99
C GLY A 159 -7.92 12.45 9.73
N TYR A 160 -7.16 11.63 9.05
CA TYR A 160 -6.59 11.88 7.73
C TYR A 160 -7.26 10.99 6.68
N ALA A 161 -7.18 11.38 5.42
CA ALA A 161 -7.69 10.61 4.29
C ALA A 161 -6.61 10.43 3.19
N PRO A 162 -5.48 9.74 3.50
CA PRO A 162 -4.43 9.55 2.51
C PRO A 162 -4.92 8.77 1.30
N ILE A 163 -4.33 9.06 0.13
CA ILE A 163 -4.55 8.31 -1.11
C ILE A 163 -3.30 7.50 -1.43
N ALA A 164 -3.48 6.23 -1.80
CA ALA A 164 -2.38 5.35 -2.19
C ALA A 164 -2.65 4.66 -3.51
N ALA A 165 -1.57 4.35 -4.24
CA ALA A 165 -1.60 3.66 -5.52
C ALA A 165 -0.79 2.36 -5.46
N TYR A 166 -1.42 1.24 -5.86
CA TYR A 166 -0.83 -0.10 -5.82
C TYR A 166 -0.81 -0.73 -7.20
N LEU A 167 0.38 -1.18 -7.64
CA LEU A 167 0.60 -1.80 -8.95
C LEU A 167 0.72 -3.32 -8.85
N GLY A 168 0.11 -3.99 -9.81
CA GLY A 168 0.19 -5.44 -9.96
C GLY A 168 -0.64 -6.22 -8.94
N THR A 169 -0.79 -7.51 -9.16
CA THR A 169 -1.52 -8.40 -8.24
C THR A 169 -0.79 -8.56 -6.90
N GLU A 170 0.50 -8.22 -6.85
CA GLU A 170 1.34 -8.20 -5.64
C GLU A 170 1.07 -6.98 -4.77
N GLY A 171 0.59 -5.88 -5.36
CA GLY A 171 0.28 -4.63 -4.67
C GLY A 171 1.52 -3.82 -4.30
N TRP A 172 2.40 -3.53 -5.28
CA TRP A 172 3.54 -2.65 -5.09
C TRP A 172 3.08 -1.22 -4.91
N CYS A 173 3.41 -0.58 -3.80
CA CYS A 173 3.00 0.79 -3.53
C CYS A 173 3.86 1.78 -4.32
N LEU A 174 3.25 2.49 -5.28
CA LEU A 174 3.91 3.50 -6.11
C LEU A 174 3.93 4.88 -5.50
N GLY A 175 3.12 5.12 -4.49
CA GLY A 175 3.04 6.36 -3.75
C GLY A 175 1.88 6.36 -2.78
N CYS A 176 2.05 7.11 -1.71
CA CYS A 176 1.00 7.40 -0.74
C CYS A 176 1.15 8.87 -0.35
N GLU A 177 0.09 9.64 -0.50
CA GLU A 177 0.03 11.06 -0.22
C GLU A 177 -0.89 11.29 0.97
N LEU A 178 -0.38 11.94 2.01
CA LEU A 178 -1.21 12.31 3.13
C LEU A 178 -2.17 13.44 2.71
N ARG A 179 -3.44 13.33 3.12
CA ARG A 179 -4.48 14.32 2.83
C ARG A 179 -5.27 14.67 4.09
N PRO A 180 -5.72 15.93 4.22
CA PRO A 180 -6.65 16.29 5.29
C PRO A 180 -7.89 15.38 5.27
N GLY A 181 -8.44 15.09 6.46
CA GLY A 181 -9.56 14.16 6.61
C GLY A 181 -10.82 14.53 5.81
N ASN A 182 -11.05 15.82 5.60
CA ASN A 182 -12.19 16.34 4.84
C ASN A 182 -11.91 16.58 3.34
N GLN A 183 -10.73 16.22 2.85
CA GLN A 183 -10.42 16.36 1.43
C GLN A 183 -11.19 15.32 0.62
N HIS A 184 -11.96 15.79 -0.37
CA HIS A 184 -12.67 14.91 -1.30
C HIS A 184 -11.67 14.10 -2.13
N ALA A 185 -11.94 12.80 -2.35
CA ALA A 185 -11.03 11.88 -3.03
C ALA A 185 -10.58 12.39 -4.41
N ASN A 186 -11.48 13.03 -5.17
CA ASN A 186 -11.18 13.57 -6.50
C ASN A 186 -10.43 14.90 -6.51
N LYS A 187 -10.29 15.58 -5.35
CA LYS A 187 -9.52 16.83 -5.30
C LYS A 187 -8.04 16.52 -5.51
N GLU A 188 -7.42 17.21 -6.47
CA GLU A 188 -6.00 17.03 -6.85
C GLU A 188 -5.64 15.61 -7.32
N PHE A 189 -6.65 14.83 -7.77
CA PHE A 189 -6.43 13.45 -8.19
C PHE A 189 -5.54 13.35 -9.44
N ILE A 190 -5.67 14.29 -10.40
CA ILE A 190 -4.80 14.34 -11.59
C ILE A 190 -3.33 14.47 -11.18
N HIS A 191 -3.02 15.30 -10.17
CA HIS A 191 -1.65 15.39 -9.64
C HIS A 191 -1.12 14.04 -9.13
N THR A 192 -1.97 13.25 -8.46
CA THR A 192 -1.60 11.88 -8.05
C THR A 192 -1.33 10.99 -9.26
N LEU A 193 -2.18 11.06 -10.30
CA LEU A 193 -2.01 10.29 -11.55
C LEU A 193 -0.70 10.65 -12.26
N ASP A 194 -0.38 11.93 -12.38
CA ASP A 194 0.85 12.42 -13.01
C ASP A 194 2.12 11.92 -12.32
N ARG A 195 2.03 11.63 -11.03
CA ARG A 195 3.13 11.03 -10.24
C ARG A 195 3.22 9.51 -10.40
N VAL A 196 2.08 8.80 -10.37
CA VAL A 196 2.10 7.33 -10.29
C VAL A 196 2.13 6.64 -11.65
N LEU A 197 1.54 7.21 -12.72
CA LEU A 197 1.56 6.60 -14.03
C LEU A 197 2.98 6.45 -14.62
N PRO A 198 3.86 7.47 -14.59
CA PRO A 198 5.25 7.31 -15.01
C PRO A 198 6.02 6.27 -14.18
N ARG A 199 5.74 6.18 -12.87
CA ARG A 199 6.35 5.17 -11.98
C ARG A 199 5.92 3.75 -12.36
N ALA A 200 4.63 3.54 -12.66
CA ALA A 200 4.13 2.26 -13.14
C ALA A 200 4.81 1.83 -14.44
N ARG A 201 4.99 2.75 -15.39
CA ARG A 201 5.68 2.50 -16.67
C ARG A 201 7.16 2.18 -16.54
N GLN A 202 7.82 2.54 -15.44
CA GLN A 202 9.20 2.11 -15.16
C GLN A 202 9.29 0.64 -14.73
N LEU A 203 8.18 0.05 -14.26
CA LEU A 203 8.15 -1.28 -13.68
C LEU A 203 7.53 -2.34 -14.61
N THR A 204 6.73 -1.93 -15.60
CA THR A 204 6.05 -2.85 -16.51
C THR A 204 5.74 -2.22 -17.85
N ASP A 205 5.89 -3.02 -18.92
CA ASP A 205 5.45 -2.68 -20.28
C ASP A 205 4.01 -3.16 -20.56
N ALA A 206 3.41 -3.91 -19.64
CA ALA A 206 2.03 -4.37 -19.77
C ALA A 206 1.05 -3.18 -19.82
N PRO A 207 -0.05 -3.26 -20.58
CA PRO A 207 -1.09 -2.25 -20.53
C PRO A 207 -1.60 -2.09 -19.11
N LEU A 208 -1.83 -0.84 -18.68
CA LEU A 208 -2.33 -0.54 -17.34
C LEU A 208 -3.87 -0.51 -17.33
N LEU A 209 -4.47 -1.06 -16.28
CA LEU A 209 -5.88 -0.90 -15.96
C LEU A 209 -6.00 -0.20 -14.61
N VAL A 210 -6.33 1.10 -14.61
CA VAL A 210 -6.59 1.85 -13.38
C VAL A 210 -7.97 1.48 -12.86
N ARG A 211 -8.07 1.07 -11.59
CA ARG A 211 -9.35 0.74 -10.92
C ARG A 211 -9.60 1.71 -9.79
N LEU A 212 -10.81 2.28 -9.77
CA LEU A 212 -11.19 3.37 -8.86
C LEU A 212 -12.59 3.17 -8.29
N ASP A 213 -12.80 3.72 -7.09
CA ASP A 213 -14.12 3.83 -6.48
C ASP A 213 -14.98 4.93 -7.14
N SER A 214 -16.23 5.04 -6.71
CA SER A 214 -17.21 5.99 -7.27
C SER A 214 -16.92 7.46 -6.94
N ALA A 215 -16.07 7.75 -5.98
CA ALA A 215 -15.67 9.12 -5.66
C ALA A 215 -14.81 9.75 -6.77
N HIS A 216 -14.20 8.92 -7.61
CA HIS A 216 -13.37 9.31 -8.75
C HIS A 216 -14.13 9.30 -10.10
N ASP A 217 -15.44 9.04 -10.09
CA ASP A 217 -16.26 9.04 -11.34
C ASP A 217 -16.47 10.45 -11.86
N ALA A 218 -15.51 10.92 -12.64
CA ALA A 218 -15.48 12.25 -13.25
C ALA A 218 -15.00 12.18 -14.70
N ALA A 219 -15.60 13.00 -15.58
CA ALA A 219 -15.24 13.08 -17.00
C ALA A 219 -13.77 13.48 -17.20
N GLU A 220 -13.24 14.36 -16.33
CA GLU A 220 -11.85 14.81 -16.35
C GLU A 220 -10.89 13.62 -16.17
N ASN A 221 -11.14 12.75 -15.20
CA ASN A 221 -10.32 11.56 -14.96
C ASN A 221 -10.31 10.63 -16.16
N ARG A 222 -11.50 10.37 -16.76
CA ARG A 222 -11.62 9.53 -17.95
C ARG A 222 -10.87 10.14 -19.15
N ALA A 223 -10.96 11.46 -19.34
CA ALA A 223 -10.23 12.15 -20.38
C ALA A 223 -8.71 12.06 -20.17
N HIS A 224 -8.25 12.18 -18.92
CA HIS A 224 -6.82 12.04 -18.56
C HIS A 224 -6.30 10.63 -18.88
N PHE A 225 -7.04 9.57 -18.53
CA PHE A 225 -6.65 8.19 -18.86
C PHE A 225 -6.54 7.98 -20.38
N ARG A 226 -7.53 8.46 -21.16
CA ARG A 226 -7.48 8.38 -22.64
C ARG A 226 -6.26 9.10 -23.21
N ALA A 227 -5.96 10.30 -22.71
CA ALA A 227 -4.81 11.10 -23.16
C ALA A 227 -3.46 10.39 -22.91
N HIS A 228 -3.39 9.54 -21.87
CA HIS A 228 -2.18 8.79 -21.51
C HIS A 228 -2.17 7.34 -22.01
N GLY A 229 -3.16 6.92 -22.82
CA GLY A 229 -3.27 5.55 -23.30
C GLY A 229 -3.34 4.51 -22.17
N VAL A 230 -4.12 4.80 -21.15
CA VAL A 230 -4.31 3.95 -19.96
C VAL A 230 -5.78 3.52 -19.91
N ASP A 231 -6.02 2.23 -19.76
CA ASP A 231 -7.36 1.71 -19.55
C ASP A 231 -7.84 1.96 -18.12
N TYR A 232 -9.15 2.09 -17.97
CA TYR A 232 -9.74 2.34 -16.67
C TYR A 232 -11.00 1.52 -16.41
N LEU A 233 -11.30 1.34 -15.13
CA LEU A 233 -12.51 0.73 -14.60
C LEU A 233 -12.90 1.47 -13.32
N ILE A 234 -13.94 2.29 -13.39
CA ILE A 234 -14.38 3.15 -12.29
C ILE A 234 -15.79 2.73 -11.87
N LYS A 235 -16.03 2.60 -10.58
CA LYS A 235 -17.37 2.43 -10.04
C LYS A 235 -18.20 3.66 -10.39
N TRP A 236 -19.29 3.46 -11.13
CA TRP A 236 -20.19 4.56 -11.49
C TRP A 236 -20.93 5.08 -10.27
N ASN A 237 -21.08 6.39 -10.20
CA ASN A 237 -21.89 7.06 -9.20
C ASN A 237 -23.26 7.42 -9.81
N PRO A 238 -24.34 6.71 -9.46
CA PRO A 238 -25.67 6.96 -10.04
C PRO A 238 -26.24 8.33 -9.66
N ARG A 239 -25.74 8.97 -8.61
CA ARG A 239 -26.25 10.29 -8.14
C ARG A 239 -27.78 10.28 -7.99
N SER A 240 -28.48 11.19 -8.70
CA SER A 240 -29.92 11.32 -8.70
C SER A 240 -30.59 10.62 -9.91
N GLN A 241 -30.01 9.56 -10.44
CA GLN A 241 -30.60 8.81 -11.55
C GLN A 241 -31.89 8.12 -11.13
N ASP A 242 -32.91 8.22 -12.00
CA ASP A 242 -34.17 7.53 -11.78
C ASP A 242 -34.03 6.03 -12.10
N GLY A 243 -34.29 5.19 -11.09
CA GLY A 243 -34.25 3.75 -11.23
C GLY A 243 -35.27 3.20 -12.22
N LEU A 244 -36.49 3.77 -12.27
CA LEU A 244 -37.53 3.32 -13.18
C LEU A 244 -37.17 3.62 -14.64
N ALA A 245 -36.54 4.76 -14.91
CA ALA A 245 -36.05 5.07 -16.26
C ALA A 245 -35.02 4.04 -16.75
N TRP A 246 -34.21 3.48 -15.85
CA TRP A 246 -33.26 2.40 -16.18
C TRP A 246 -33.96 1.05 -16.39
N VAL A 247 -35.09 0.78 -15.72
CA VAL A 247 -35.92 -0.39 -16.00
C VAL A 247 -36.50 -0.28 -17.42
N ASP A 248 -37.03 0.90 -17.80
CA ASP A 248 -37.56 1.14 -19.13
C ASP A 248 -36.48 1.00 -20.21
N LYS A 249 -35.30 1.55 -19.98
CA LYS A 249 -34.12 1.35 -20.86
C LYS A 249 -33.77 -0.13 -21.03
N ALA A 250 -33.78 -0.91 -19.92
CA ALA A 250 -33.50 -2.34 -19.97
C ALA A 250 -34.54 -3.09 -20.84
N HIS A 251 -35.82 -2.75 -20.71
CA HIS A 251 -36.87 -3.33 -21.53
C HIS A 251 -36.73 -2.91 -23.02
N ALA A 252 -36.46 -1.65 -23.28
CA ALA A 252 -36.27 -1.16 -24.65
C ALA A 252 -35.06 -1.78 -25.35
N ALA A 253 -33.99 -2.08 -24.59
CA ALA A 253 -32.80 -2.79 -25.07
C ALA A 253 -32.98 -4.30 -25.21
N GLY A 254 -34.16 -4.86 -24.85
CA GLY A 254 -34.40 -6.30 -24.85
C GLY A 254 -33.50 -7.06 -23.89
N ALA A 255 -33.08 -6.43 -22.79
CA ALA A 255 -32.15 -7.04 -21.83
C ALA A 255 -32.78 -8.24 -21.11
N LEU A 256 -31.98 -9.29 -20.92
CA LEU A 256 -32.44 -10.51 -20.26
C LEU A 256 -32.49 -10.31 -18.74
N TRP A 257 -33.66 -10.54 -18.14
CA TRP A 257 -33.85 -10.49 -16.70
C TRP A 257 -33.56 -11.85 -16.05
N CYS A 258 -32.74 -11.84 -15.02
CA CYS A 258 -32.41 -13.02 -14.24
C CYS A 258 -33.11 -12.95 -12.87
N HIS A 259 -33.87 -13.97 -12.51
CA HIS A 259 -34.44 -14.10 -11.18
C HIS A 259 -33.39 -14.68 -10.22
N THR A 260 -32.82 -13.85 -9.37
CA THR A 260 -31.77 -14.28 -8.41
C THR A 260 -32.38 -14.89 -7.15
N ARG A 261 -33.61 -14.54 -6.80
CA ARG A 261 -34.46 -15.16 -5.78
C ARG A 261 -35.93 -14.78 -6.00
N PRO A 262 -36.91 -15.41 -5.32
CA PRO A 262 -38.30 -14.95 -5.34
C PRO A 262 -38.38 -13.45 -4.98
N GLY A 263 -39.12 -12.68 -5.80
CA GLY A 263 -39.26 -11.24 -5.61
C GLY A 263 -38.04 -10.37 -5.91
N LYS A 264 -36.95 -10.92 -6.53
CA LYS A 264 -35.80 -10.15 -6.97
C LYS A 264 -35.39 -10.52 -8.38
N MET A 265 -35.28 -9.51 -9.25
CA MET A 265 -34.80 -9.63 -10.63
C MET A 265 -33.60 -8.71 -10.84
N GLU A 266 -32.67 -9.12 -11.68
CA GLU A 266 -31.50 -8.35 -12.07
C GLU A 266 -31.29 -8.42 -13.58
N THR A 267 -30.82 -7.32 -14.17
CA THR A 267 -30.38 -7.28 -15.56
C THR A 267 -29.18 -6.36 -15.71
N LEU A 268 -28.47 -6.47 -16.84
CA LEU A 268 -27.34 -5.62 -17.21
C LEU A 268 -27.69 -4.86 -18.48
N VAL A 269 -27.45 -3.55 -18.45
CA VAL A 269 -27.61 -2.64 -19.60
C VAL A 269 -26.25 -1.99 -19.84
N SER A 270 -25.89 -1.83 -21.11
CA SER A 270 -24.65 -1.11 -21.48
C SER A 270 -24.97 0.01 -22.45
N GLU A 271 -24.46 1.19 -22.16
CA GLU A 271 -24.59 2.38 -23.00
C GLU A 271 -23.21 2.97 -23.34
N PRO A 272 -23.05 3.60 -24.52
CA PRO A 272 -21.87 4.43 -24.78
C PRO A 272 -21.78 5.57 -23.77
N LEU A 273 -20.55 5.93 -23.38
CA LEU A 273 -20.29 6.97 -22.39
C LEU A 273 -19.72 8.22 -23.07
N ASP A 274 -20.33 9.38 -22.80
CA ASP A 274 -19.84 10.70 -23.22
C ASP A 274 -19.56 10.84 -24.75
N GLY A 275 -20.25 10.09 -25.60
CA GLY A 275 -20.01 10.10 -27.05
C GLY A 275 -18.67 9.51 -27.48
N THR A 276 -18.02 8.75 -26.59
CA THR A 276 -16.78 8.02 -26.85
C THR A 276 -17.06 6.53 -27.04
N ASP A 277 -16.01 5.76 -27.34
CA ASP A 277 -16.07 4.30 -27.35
C ASP A 277 -16.09 3.66 -25.95
N ASP A 278 -16.02 4.46 -24.90
CA ASP A 278 -16.10 3.98 -23.52
C ASP A 278 -17.52 3.55 -23.19
N ARG A 279 -17.67 2.69 -22.19
CA ARG A 279 -18.95 2.08 -21.84
C ARG A 279 -19.35 2.38 -20.41
N LEU A 280 -20.64 2.66 -20.22
CA LEU A 280 -21.32 2.56 -18.94
C LEU A 280 -22.06 1.23 -18.90
N ILE A 281 -21.76 0.39 -17.92
CA ILE A 281 -22.45 -0.87 -17.65
C ILE A 281 -23.24 -0.69 -16.37
N VAL A 282 -24.56 -0.88 -16.42
CA VAL A 282 -25.44 -0.70 -15.27
C VAL A 282 -26.15 -2.01 -14.95
N LYS A 283 -26.02 -2.46 -13.72
CA LYS A 283 -26.83 -3.52 -13.16
C LYS A 283 -28.09 -2.91 -12.54
N VAL A 284 -29.22 -3.21 -13.11
CA VAL A 284 -30.54 -2.81 -12.62
C VAL A 284 -31.09 -3.95 -11.78
N THR A 285 -31.37 -3.69 -10.51
CA THR A 285 -31.97 -4.67 -9.59
C THR A 285 -33.35 -4.18 -9.19
N VAL A 286 -34.38 -5.01 -9.41
CA VAL A 286 -35.75 -4.74 -8.99
C VAL A 286 -36.11 -5.72 -7.88
N ARG A 287 -36.56 -5.20 -6.73
CA ARG A 287 -37.02 -5.97 -5.59
C ARG A 287 -38.50 -5.72 -5.33
N GLN A 288 -39.31 -6.77 -5.29
CA GLN A 288 -40.74 -6.76 -4.97
C GLN A 288 -41.00 -7.25 -3.55
N SER A 289 -40.03 -7.93 -2.95
CA SER A 289 -40.10 -8.43 -1.56
C SER A 289 -38.74 -8.37 -0.86
N ASP A 290 -38.77 -8.35 0.45
CA ASP A 290 -37.61 -8.50 1.29
C ASP A 290 -37.08 -9.96 1.30
N ARG A 291 -36.08 -10.26 2.17
CA ARG A 291 -35.52 -11.62 2.30
C ARG A 291 -36.44 -12.57 3.02
N SER A 292 -37.42 -12.08 3.80
CA SER A 292 -38.41 -12.89 4.52
C SER A 292 -39.63 -13.21 3.66
N GLY A 293 -39.76 -12.63 2.46
CA GLY A 293 -40.86 -12.80 1.55
C GLY A 293 -41.98 -11.76 1.72
N GLN A 294 -41.80 -10.75 2.60
CA GLN A 294 -42.77 -9.68 2.74
C GLN A 294 -42.73 -8.79 1.50
N LEU A 295 -43.89 -8.59 0.86
CA LEU A 295 -44.03 -7.75 -0.33
C LEU A 295 -43.88 -6.29 0.01
N PHE A 296 -43.19 -5.55 -0.84
CA PHE A 296 -43.12 -4.08 -0.79
C PHE A 296 -44.39 -3.49 -1.40
N LEU A 297 -44.79 -2.31 -0.93
CA LEU A 297 -45.92 -1.57 -1.49
C LEU A 297 -45.65 -1.17 -2.95
N GLU A 298 -44.43 -0.73 -3.21
CA GLU A 298 -43.90 -0.45 -4.55
C GLU A 298 -42.56 -1.18 -4.74
N PRO A 299 -42.25 -1.63 -5.96
CA PRO A 299 -40.96 -2.27 -6.23
C PRO A 299 -39.81 -1.30 -5.96
N GLU A 300 -38.81 -1.76 -5.22
CA GLU A 300 -37.59 -1.02 -4.99
C GLU A 300 -36.61 -1.26 -6.12
N VAL A 301 -36.16 -0.20 -6.80
CA VAL A 301 -35.16 -0.25 -7.87
C VAL A 301 -33.82 0.28 -7.34
N SER A 302 -32.76 -0.51 -7.47
CA SER A 302 -31.41 -0.10 -7.16
C SER A 302 -30.47 -0.23 -8.36
N LEU A 303 -29.60 0.75 -8.53
CA LEU A 303 -28.64 0.84 -9.62
C LEU A 303 -27.23 0.65 -9.10
N GLU A 304 -26.46 -0.16 -9.81
CA GLU A 304 -25.04 -0.33 -9.58
C GLU A 304 -24.35 -0.33 -10.95
N GLY A 305 -23.28 0.45 -11.11
CA GLY A 305 -22.68 0.56 -12.46
C GLY A 305 -21.17 0.72 -12.44
N TRP A 306 -20.61 0.61 -13.64
CA TRP A 306 -19.17 0.71 -13.91
C TRP A 306 -18.94 1.43 -15.23
N THR A 307 -18.02 2.39 -15.23
CA THR A 307 -17.53 3.03 -16.44
C THR A 307 -16.18 2.43 -16.82
N THR A 308 -15.95 2.12 -18.08
CA THR A 308 -14.73 1.47 -18.53
C THR A 308 -14.39 1.80 -19.98
N SER A 309 -13.08 1.89 -20.29
CA SER A 309 -12.53 1.97 -21.64
C SER A 309 -12.37 0.59 -22.29
N LEU A 310 -12.45 -0.51 -21.51
CA LEU A 310 -12.29 -1.86 -22.04
C LEU A 310 -13.38 -2.18 -23.06
N LYS A 311 -13.00 -2.63 -24.24
CA LYS A 311 -13.93 -3.03 -25.31
C LYS A 311 -14.67 -4.33 -24.96
N PRO A 312 -15.86 -4.60 -25.54
CA PRO A 312 -16.65 -5.80 -25.28
C PRO A 312 -15.90 -7.12 -25.56
N ASP A 313 -15.05 -7.15 -26.56
CA ASP A 313 -14.21 -8.31 -26.93
C ASP A 313 -13.09 -8.59 -25.92
N ALA A 314 -12.55 -7.55 -25.30
CA ALA A 314 -11.53 -7.69 -24.22
C ALA A 314 -12.17 -8.10 -22.89
N ALA A 315 -13.33 -7.54 -22.55
CA ALA A 315 -14.07 -7.85 -21.35
C ALA A 315 -15.58 -7.65 -21.56
N ASP A 316 -16.36 -8.71 -21.47
CA ASP A 316 -17.80 -8.66 -21.39
C ASP A 316 -18.29 -8.05 -20.04
N HIS A 317 -19.58 -7.89 -19.87
CA HIS A 317 -20.13 -7.28 -18.66
C HIS A 317 -19.77 -8.04 -17.38
N ALA A 318 -19.84 -9.37 -17.42
CA ALA A 318 -19.54 -10.20 -16.26
C ALA A 318 -18.06 -10.08 -15.86
N LYS A 319 -17.16 -10.06 -16.87
CA LYS A 319 -15.72 -9.90 -16.65
C LYS A 319 -15.36 -8.53 -16.10
N VAL A 320 -16.02 -7.44 -16.57
CA VAL A 320 -15.84 -6.09 -16.01
C VAL A 320 -16.23 -6.06 -14.54
N ILE A 321 -17.37 -6.66 -14.18
CA ILE A 321 -17.82 -6.73 -12.78
C ILE A 321 -16.83 -7.53 -11.94
N ALA A 322 -16.38 -8.68 -12.42
CA ALA A 322 -15.39 -9.51 -11.72
C ALA A 322 -14.05 -8.79 -11.52
N LEU A 323 -13.56 -8.08 -12.55
CA LEU A 323 -12.34 -7.27 -12.46
C LEU A 323 -12.46 -6.15 -11.41
N TYR A 324 -13.65 -5.55 -11.29
CA TYR A 324 -13.89 -4.55 -10.26
C TYR A 324 -13.97 -5.18 -8.86
N GLN A 325 -14.63 -6.32 -8.70
CA GLN A 325 -14.72 -7.01 -7.41
C GLN A 325 -13.32 -7.40 -6.87
N ASP A 326 -12.39 -7.74 -7.74
CA ASP A 326 -11.01 -8.05 -7.38
C ASP A 326 -10.24 -6.81 -6.85
N HIS A 327 -10.70 -5.60 -7.15
CA HIS A 327 -10.19 -4.34 -6.59
C HIS A 327 -10.33 -4.24 -5.06
N ALA A 328 -11.30 -4.91 -4.45
CA ALA A 328 -11.47 -4.98 -2.99
C ALA A 328 -10.20 -5.50 -2.26
N THR A 329 -9.26 -6.07 -2.99
CA THR A 329 -7.95 -6.46 -2.47
C THR A 329 -7.12 -5.27 -1.95
N SER A 330 -7.36 -4.04 -2.46
CA SER A 330 -6.70 -2.82 -1.98
C SER A 330 -6.95 -2.54 -0.50
N GLU A 331 -8.12 -2.91 0.03
CA GLU A 331 -8.43 -2.78 1.46
C GLU A 331 -7.44 -3.55 2.35
N GLN A 332 -6.93 -4.69 1.87
CA GLN A 332 -5.89 -5.43 2.60
C GLN A 332 -4.58 -4.63 2.65
N PHE A 333 -4.21 -3.95 1.57
CA PHE A 333 -2.99 -3.13 1.53
C PHE A 333 -3.10 -1.94 2.48
N HIS A 334 -4.26 -1.29 2.52
CA HIS A 334 -4.54 -0.22 3.50
C HIS A 334 -4.44 -0.71 4.95
N SER A 335 -4.97 -1.90 5.24
CA SER A 335 -4.85 -2.51 6.57
C SER A 335 -3.38 -2.79 6.95
N GLU A 336 -2.52 -3.12 5.99
CA GLU A 336 -1.09 -3.32 6.25
C GLU A 336 -0.38 -2.01 6.63
N PHE A 337 -0.70 -0.89 5.97
CA PHE A 337 -0.22 0.43 6.38
C PHE A 337 -0.70 0.78 7.79
N LYS A 338 -2.01 0.70 8.02
CA LYS A 338 -2.64 1.12 9.27
C LYS A 338 -2.19 0.27 10.46
N THR A 339 -2.26 -1.05 10.30
CA THR A 339 -2.12 -2.01 11.41
C THR A 339 -0.73 -2.61 11.50
N ASP A 340 -0.15 -3.06 10.36
CA ASP A 340 1.10 -3.81 10.40
C ASP A 340 2.31 -2.87 10.53
N LEU A 341 2.25 -1.69 9.88
CA LEU A 341 3.26 -0.63 10.02
C LEU A 341 2.97 0.35 11.16
N ASP A 342 1.88 0.14 11.92
CA ASP A 342 1.49 0.95 13.08
C ASP A 342 1.24 2.43 12.75
N LEU A 343 0.56 2.72 11.63
CA LEU A 343 0.35 4.08 11.13
C LEU A 343 -1.08 4.60 11.30
N GLU A 344 -1.99 3.83 11.88
CA GLU A 344 -3.36 4.32 12.12
C GLU A 344 -3.35 5.69 12.82
N ARG A 345 -2.43 5.86 13.79
CA ARG A 345 -2.20 7.12 14.48
C ARG A 345 -0.81 7.65 14.18
N LEU A 346 -0.72 8.64 13.31
CA LEU A 346 0.54 9.26 12.93
C LEU A 346 1.22 9.99 14.10
N PRO A 347 2.56 9.98 14.22
CA PRO A 347 3.25 10.36 15.46
C PRO A 347 3.42 11.87 15.66
N SER A 348 3.35 12.70 14.60
CA SER A 348 3.62 14.15 14.67
C SER A 348 2.36 14.98 14.82
N GLY A 349 2.50 16.17 15.40
CA GLY A 349 1.50 17.24 15.37
C GLY A 349 1.48 18.00 14.04
N LYS A 350 2.55 17.89 13.22
CA LYS A 350 2.71 18.62 11.96
C LYS A 350 2.33 17.76 10.76
N PHE A 351 1.64 18.38 9.80
CA PHE A 351 1.17 17.69 8.60
C PHE A 351 2.32 17.17 7.74
N ASP A 352 3.29 18.04 7.38
CA ASP A 352 4.40 17.67 6.51
C ASP A 352 5.29 16.57 7.13
N THR A 353 5.45 16.58 8.44
CA THR A 353 6.19 15.52 9.15
C THR A 353 5.44 14.18 9.06
N ASN A 354 4.12 14.20 9.16
CA ASN A 354 3.30 13.01 9.01
C ASN A 354 3.29 12.51 7.55
N ASP A 355 3.32 13.39 6.57
CA ASP A 355 3.48 13.01 5.15
C ASP A 355 4.85 12.38 4.89
N LEU A 356 5.91 12.91 5.51
CA LEU A 356 7.23 12.27 5.50
C LEU A 356 7.20 10.85 6.12
N VAL A 357 6.45 10.66 7.21
CA VAL A 357 6.25 9.33 7.81
C VAL A 357 5.58 8.38 6.82
N MET A 358 4.59 8.85 6.05
CA MET A 358 3.96 8.05 4.99
C MET A 358 4.95 7.70 3.86
N ALA A 359 5.83 8.62 3.47
CA ALA A 359 6.88 8.32 2.48
C ALA A 359 7.86 7.24 2.96
N PHE A 360 8.27 7.28 4.24
CA PHE A 360 9.04 6.17 4.86
C PHE A 360 8.27 4.86 4.83
N ALA A 361 6.97 4.92 5.11
CA ALA A 361 6.13 3.74 5.12
C ALA A 361 6.01 3.10 3.73
N VAL A 362 5.93 3.89 2.66
CA VAL A 362 5.93 3.38 1.27
C VAL A 362 7.19 2.57 0.99
N LEU A 363 8.37 3.12 1.29
CA LEU A 363 9.64 2.42 1.09
C LEU A 363 9.73 1.15 1.98
N GLY A 364 9.38 1.26 3.26
CA GLY A 364 9.37 0.12 4.19
C GLY A 364 8.38 -0.98 3.78
N TYR A 365 7.19 -0.59 3.33
CA TYR A 365 6.17 -1.48 2.79
C TYR A 365 6.71 -2.27 1.59
N ASN A 366 7.32 -1.58 0.62
CA ASN A 366 7.85 -2.22 -0.59
C ASN A 366 9.01 -3.17 -0.28
N ILE A 367 9.91 -2.80 0.64
CA ILE A 367 11.00 -3.68 1.08
C ILE A 367 10.44 -4.96 1.74
N LEU A 368 9.50 -4.83 2.68
CA LEU A 368 8.88 -5.97 3.35
C LEU A 368 8.06 -6.82 2.38
N ARG A 369 7.30 -6.19 1.49
CA ARG A 369 6.54 -6.88 0.43
C ARG A 369 7.46 -7.69 -0.46
N TRP A 370 8.57 -7.12 -0.93
CA TRP A 370 9.57 -7.82 -1.74
C TRP A 370 10.17 -9.00 -1.00
N MET A 371 10.54 -8.85 0.28
CA MET A 371 11.04 -9.96 1.09
C MET A 371 10.03 -11.10 1.18
N GLY A 372 8.75 -10.77 1.39
CA GLY A 372 7.67 -11.76 1.44
C GLY A 372 7.48 -12.49 0.12
N GLN A 373 7.45 -11.77 -0.99
CA GLN A 373 7.32 -12.34 -2.33
C GLN A 373 8.52 -13.22 -2.69
N ARG A 374 9.72 -12.77 -2.40
CA ARG A 374 10.95 -13.46 -2.76
C ARG A 374 11.20 -14.75 -1.99
N ALA A 375 10.88 -14.80 -0.70
CA ALA A 375 11.35 -15.87 0.17
C ALA A 375 10.27 -16.60 0.98
N LEU A 376 9.04 -16.08 1.05
CA LEU A 376 7.99 -16.68 1.90
C LEU A 376 6.85 -17.33 1.11
N LEU A 377 6.96 -17.42 -0.21
CA LEU A 377 5.99 -18.12 -1.07
C LEU A 377 6.54 -19.47 -1.59
N GLY A 378 7.85 -19.68 -1.50
CA GLY A 378 8.54 -20.86 -2.00
C GLY A 378 8.65 -22.01 -0.99
N PRO A 379 9.33 -23.08 -1.36
CA PRO A 379 9.51 -24.29 -0.54
C PRO A 379 10.30 -24.05 0.75
N ASP A 380 11.13 -23.00 0.78
CA ASP A 380 11.98 -22.65 1.94
C ASP A 380 11.25 -21.76 2.96
N ALA A 381 9.96 -21.44 2.71
CA ALA A 381 9.16 -20.67 3.67
C ALA A 381 9.00 -21.44 4.99
N PRO A 382 9.20 -20.78 6.15
CA PRO A 382 9.02 -21.41 7.46
C PRO A 382 7.61 -21.96 7.65
N VAL A 383 6.62 -21.25 7.15
CA VAL A 383 5.21 -21.67 7.15
C VAL A 383 4.74 -21.82 5.71
N ARG A 384 4.46 -23.06 5.31
CA ARG A 384 3.94 -23.39 3.98
C ARG A 384 2.44 -23.19 3.94
N HIS A 385 2.00 -22.16 3.28
CA HIS A 385 0.58 -21.89 3.06
C HIS A 385 0.40 -21.32 1.65
N PRO A 386 -0.49 -21.87 0.82
CA PRO A 386 -0.78 -21.31 -0.51
C PRO A 386 -1.30 -19.88 -0.37
N ALA A 387 -0.60 -18.94 -0.95
CA ALA A 387 -0.99 -17.53 -0.96
C ALA A 387 -0.37 -16.82 -2.17
N LYS A 388 -1.10 -15.87 -2.75
CA LYS A 388 -0.55 -14.99 -3.81
C LYS A 388 0.53 -14.06 -3.25
N ARG A 389 0.42 -13.69 -1.96
CA ARG A 389 1.34 -12.82 -1.23
C ARG A 389 1.27 -13.07 0.27
N ARG A 390 2.29 -12.67 0.99
CA ARG A 390 2.30 -12.70 2.46
C ARG A 390 1.96 -11.32 3.01
N ARG A 391 1.14 -11.30 4.06
CA ARG A 391 0.85 -10.09 4.82
C ARG A 391 2.13 -9.56 5.48
N LEU A 392 2.32 -8.24 5.56
CA LEU A 392 3.53 -7.64 6.12
C LEU A 392 3.81 -8.09 7.55
N LYS A 393 2.77 -8.22 8.39
CA LYS A 393 2.89 -8.77 9.75
C LYS A 393 3.53 -10.16 9.76
N THR A 394 3.17 -11.02 8.80
CA THR A 394 3.80 -12.35 8.67
C THR A 394 5.25 -12.23 8.25
N VAL A 395 5.56 -11.33 7.31
CA VAL A 395 6.95 -11.08 6.90
C VAL A 395 7.80 -10.60 8.08
N MET A 396 7.25 -9.68 8.89
CA MET A 396 7.94 -9.23 10.11
C MET A 396 8.19 -10.36 11.09
N GLN A 397 7.19 -11.20 11.35
CA GLN A 397 7.30 -12.33 12.28
C GLN A 397 8.34 -13.35 11.81
N GLU A 398 8.38 -13.65 10.51
CA GLU A 398 9.23 -14.72 9.96
C GLU A 398 10.65 -14.25 9.65
N LEU A 399 10.87 -12.98 9.31
CA LEU A 399 12.15 -12.47 8.81
C LEU A 399 12.72 -11.32 9.63
N MET A 400 11.89 -10.43 10.20
CA MET A 400 12.41 -9.29 10.94
C MET A 400 12.75 -9.64 12.39
N TYR A 401 11.86 -10.41 13.06
CA TYR A 401 12.02 -10.79 14.45
C TYR A 401 12.80 -12.11 14.61
N MET A 402 13.94 -12.19 13.93
CA MET A 402 14.84 -13.34 14.01
C MET A 402 15.95 -13.09 15.04
N ALA A 403 15.98 -13.89 16.09
CA ALA A 403 17.05 -13.82 17.07
C ALA A 403 18.38 -14.27 16.46
N CYS A 404 19.39 -13.43 16.58
CA CYS A 404 20.76 -13.77 16.17
C CYS A 404 21.79 -13.12 17.07
N ARG A 405 23.03 -13.60 16.99
CA ARG A 405 24.20 -13.08 17.69
C ARG A 405 25.12 -12.39 16.71
N LEU A 406 25.49 -11.13 16.99
CA LEU A 406 26.52 -10.42 16.25
C LEU A 406 27.91 -10.82 16.79
N VAL A 407 28.77 -11.31 15.92
CA VAL A 407 30.13 -11.72 16.23
C VAL A 407 31.11 -10.99 15.33
N SER A 408 32.14 -10.39 15.91
CA SER A 408 33.27 -9.81 15.18
C SER A 408 34.48 -10.76 15.26
N SER A 409 35.03 -11.17 14.12
CA SER A 409 36.21 -12.01 14.04
C SER A 409 36.98 -11.72 12.75
N GLY A 410 38.28 -11.56 12.82
CA GLY A 410 39.14 -11.34 11.65
C GLY A 410 38.70 -10.14 10.78
N ARG A 411 38.31 -9.02 11.38
CA ARG A 411 37.77 -7.82 10.72
C ARG A 411 36.46 -8.05 9.95
N ARG A 412 35.75 -9.15 10.18
CA ARG A 412 34.45 -9.47 9.61
C ARG A 412 33.36 -9.52 10.66
N LEU A 413 32.18 -9.13 10.29
CA LEU A 413 30.98 -9.26 11.10
C LEU A 413 30.21 -10.51 10.64
N TYR A 414 29.79 -11.31 11.61
CA TYR A 414 28.98 -12.51 11.38
C TYR A 414 27.67 -12.39 12.13
N LEU A 415 26.58 -12.75 11.47
CA LEU A 415 25.31 -13.00 12.12
C LEU A 415 25.17 -14.50 12.35
N ARG A 416 25.14 -14.93 13.60
CA ARG A 416 24.97 -16.34 13.99
C ARG A 416 23.54 -16.56 14.46
N PHE A 417 22.81 -17.35 13.70
CA PHE A 417 21.46 -17.80 14.03
C PHE A 417 21.50 -19.09 14.84
N GLY A 418 20.41 -19.36 15.58
CA GLY A 418 20.28 -20.61 16.32
C GLY A 418 20.23 -21.83 15.38
N ARG A 419 20.67 -23.00 15.87
CA ARG A 419 20.74 -24.26 15.11
C ARG A 419 19.42 -24.63 14.42
N HIS A 420 18.29 -24.30 15.03
CA HIS A 420 16.95 -24.62 14.55
C HIS A 420 16.17 -23.36 14.16
N CYS A 421 16.83 -22.39 13.53
CA CYS A 421 16.18 -21.18 13.04
C CYS A 421 15.40 -21.49 11.76
N PRO A 422 14.05 -21.53 11.78
CA PRO A 422 13.25 -21.95 10.63
C PRO A 422 13.31 -20.97 9.47
N GLY A 423 13.52 -19.68 9.73
CA GLY A 423 13.61 -18.63 8.72
C GLY A 423 14.99 -18.46 8.07
N PHE A 424 16.01 -19.26 8.47
CA PHE A 424 17.37 -19.05 7.97
C PHE A 424 17.53 -19.25 6.46
N GLY A 425 16.83 -20.22 5.87
CA GLY A 425 16.85 -20.45 4.41
C GLY A 425 16.30 -19.25 3.66
N ALA A 426 15.13 -18.76 4.08
CA ALA A 426 14.49 -17.56 3.50
C ALA A 426 15.38 -16.30 3.69
N PHE A 427 15.96 -16.11 4.86
CA PHE A 427 16.90 -15.01 5.14
C PHE A 427 18.10 -15.05 4.19
N SER A 428 18.74 -16.22 4.03
CA SER A 428 19.91 -16.40 3.15
C SER A 428 19.56 -16.15 1.68
N CYS A 429 18.37 -16.57 1.24
CA CYS A 429 17.87 -16.32 -0.11
C CYS A 429 17.76 -14.82 -0.40
N ILE A 430 17.20 -14.04 0.53
CA ILE A 430 17.08 -12.57 0.38
C ILE A 430 18.45 -11.91 0.39
N TYR A 431 19.30 -12.27 1.37
CA TYR A 431 20.63 -11.67 1.50
C TYR A 431 21.53 -11.92 0.28
N GLY A 432 21.37 -13.07 -0.39
CA GLY A 432 22.09 -13.39 -1.62
C GLY A 432 21.47 -12.79 -2.89
N ALA A 433 20.22 -12.31 -2.84
CA ALA A 433 19.52 -11.69 -3.96
C ALA A 433 19.76 -10.17 -4.06
N THR A 434 20.34 -9.58 -3.04
CA THR A 434 20.76 -8.18 -2.96
C THR A 434 22.26 -8.08 -3.20
#